data_1a490aebb98ce18d4b4fd72ee8a02459
#
_entry.id   1a490aebb98ce18d4b4fd72ee8a02459
#
_cell.length_a   1.000
_cell.length_b   1.000
_cell.length_c   1.000
_cell.angle_alpha   90.00
_cell.angle_beta   90.00
_cell.angle_gamma   90.00
#
_symmetry.space_group_name_H-M   'P 1'
#
loop_
_entity.id
_entity.type
_entity.pdbx_description
1 polymer ?
#
loop_
_entity_poly.entity_id
_entity_poly.type
_entity_poly.pdbx_seq_one_letter_code
_entity_poly.pdbx_strand_id
1 'polypeptide(L)'
;PAAVRLAGRTRAELLGRPLWEAMPWLSGPSYDDHWRGALLARGPVHFQVRRGGAAEGDFLALSVHPGSDLVTCTVVPASRIDPPVHLTPAGGPGALGRSGGSSMAPLYRPIALAIALTDAVTARQVSAVVVRELLPAFGGRRLAIYLLQDRHFYLAWETGFPPGFLAPFDGVGLDARIPGVEALTTGRPLFFESMRRLADTYPGLALDADVGARAFLPLIASGRPVGTCILGFESERSFSTEERTVLMALAGLIAHAMEKARRYDSEAALARGLQQALLPRRLSAHPRVETAGRYLPGTQGMDVGGDWYDVVGAGDGLALVIGDVQGHGVQAAATMGQLRSAVRAFALSDRPPDEVLSGTNRLLIDLDPGQFASCCYLRLDPATGRVRIARAGHPPPLLRAPDGRTRVLEVPGGVVLGVDPRARYPVTGLELVPDAILALYTDGLVERPGGDIDDGIAALGAALAEAGAAPGRRGARTLTGVADRLTAMARHATDRPDDVALLLATRRSGAADRG
;
A
#
# COMPACT_ATOMS: atom_id res chain seq x y z
N PRO A 1 30.62 17.94 32.43
CA PRO A 1 30.80 19.41 32.34
C PRO A 1 29.88 20.09 31.32
N ALA A 2 29.64 19.51 30.17
CA ALA A 2 28.79 20.11 29.14
C ALA A 2 27.28 20.09 29.52
N ALA A 3 26.75 18.98 29.99
CA ALA A 3 25.37 18.83 30.43
C ALA A 3 25.02 19.79 31.60
N VAL A 4 25.95 19.99 32.51
CA VAL A 4 25.83 20.92 33.65
C VAL A 4 25.65 22.37 33.15
N ARG A 5 26.45 22.80 32.18
CA ARG A 5 26.34 24.14 31.58
C ARG A 5 25.03 24.31 30.78
N LEU A 6 24.61 23.27 30.10
CA LEU A 6 23.38 23.27 29.29
C LEU A 6 22.12 23.29 30.16
N ALA A 7 22.11 22.54 31.25
CA ALA A 7 21.01 22.48 32.21
C ALA A 7 20.95 23.67 33.16
N GLY A 8 22.04 24.40 33.33
CA GLY A 8 22.19 25.47 34.33
C GLY A 8 22.13 24.96 35.78
N ARG A 9 22.36 23.68 36.00
CA ARG A 9 22.30 22.99 37.31
C ARG A 9 23.54 22.14 37.55
N THR A 10 23.87 21.90 38.78
CA THR A 10 25.01 21.06 39.14
C THR A 10 24.76 19.57 38.85
N ARG A 11 25.79 18.77 38.74
CA ARG A 11 25.65 17.32 38.51
C ARG A 11 24.84 16.64 39.63
N ALA A 12 25.00 17.08 40.86
CA ALA A 12 24.28 16.53 42.02
C ALA A 12 22.76 16.82 41.94
N GLU A 13 22.38 17.96 41.36
CA GLU A 13 21.00 18.34 41.18
C GLU A 13 20.34 17.64 39.98
N LEU A 14 21.10 17.08 39.06
CA LEU A 14 20.64 16.37 37.87
C LEU A 14 20.49 14.86 38.10
N LEU A 15 21.34 14.29 38.96
CA LEU A 15 21.35 12.84 39.19
C LEU A 15 20.13 12.38 40.01
N GLY A 16 19.49 11.30 39.57
CA GLY A 16 18.37 10.68 40.26
C GLY A 16 17.01 11.38 40.07
N ARG A 17 16.95 12.43 39.24
CA ARG A 17 15.70 13.13 38.94
C ARG A 17 15.21 12.79 37.53
N PRO A 18 13.89 12.75 37.33
CA PRO A 18 13.32 12.68 35.98
C PRO A 18 13.82 13.82 35.11
N LEU A 19 14.05 13.53 33.83
CA LEU A 19 14.62 14.48 32.86
C LEU A 19 13.81 15.79 32.76
N TRP A 20 12.47 15.69 32.79
CA TRP A 20 11.53 16.82 32.71
C TRP A 20 11.50 17.67 34.00
N GLU A 21 11.88 17.13 35.13
CA GLU A 21 12.07 17.91 36.37
C GLU A 21 13.43 18.62 36.39
N ALA A 22 14.44 17.93 35.87
CA ALA A 22 15.79 18.46 35.76
C ALA A 22 15.88 19.55 34.68
N MET A 23 15.14 19.41 33.58
CA MET A 23 15.13 20.30 32.43
C MET A 23 13.68 20.61 31.97
N PRO A 24 12.95 21.51 32.66
CA PRO A 24 11.54 21.76 32.38
C PRO A 24 11.24 22.23 30.96
N TRP A 25 12.21 22.81 30.29
CA TRP A 25 12.09 23.23 28.88
C TRP A 25 12.02 22.04 27.90
N LEU A 26 12.25 20.79 28.35
CA LEU A 26 12.04 19.55 27.59
C LEU A 26 10.63 18.96 27.77
N SER A 27 9.83 19.49 28.69
CA SER A 27 8.49 18.99 29.03
C SER A 27 7.39 19.81 28.34
N GLY A 28 7.37 19.87 27.03
CA GLY A 28 6.27 20.51 26.30
C GLY A 28 5.42 19.48 25.55
N PRO A 29 4.10 19.70 25.39
CA PRO A 29 3.24 18.81 24.61
C PRO A 29 3.77 18.52 23.22
N SER A 30 4.48 19.50 22.65
CA SER A 30 5.13 19.39 21.33
C SER A 30 6.31 18.40 21.31
N TYR A 31 6.85 18.00 22.45
CA TYR A 31 8.01 17.11 22.54
C TYR A 31 7.65 15.71 23.06
N ASP A 32 6.47 15.55 23.66
CA ASP A 32 6.04 14.26 24.22
C ASP A 32 5.99 13.14 23.17
N ASP A 33 5.51 13.43 21.99
CA ASP A 33 5.46 12.45 20.89
C ASP A 33 6.86 12.08 20.41
N HIS A 34 7.80 13.03 20.39
CA HIS A 34 9.20 12.76 20.03
C HIS A 34 9.90 11.91 21.08
N TRP A 35 9.63 12.14 22.37
CA TRP A 35 10.15 11.31 23.46
C TRP A 35 9.58 9.90 23.43
N ARG A 36 8.27 9.76 23.24
CA ARG A 36 7.61 8.45 23.09
C ARG A 36 8.12 7.72 21.87
N GLY A 37 8.25 8.43 20.76
CA GLY A 37 8.83 7.88 19.52
C GLY A 37 10.26 7.41 19.73
N ALA A 38 11.10 8.17 20.45
CA ALA A 38 12.48 7.80 20.76
C ALA A 38 12.59 6.58 21.66
N LEU A 39 11.68 6.41 22.63
CA LEU A 39 11.67 5.25 23.53
C LEU A 39 11.16 3.97 22.84
N LEU A 40 10.30 4.10 21.83
CA LEU A 40 9.74 3.00 21.05
C LEU A 40 10.57 2.66 19.81
N ALA A 41 11.36 3.60 19.31
CA ALA A 41 12.19 3.42 18.12
C ALA A 41 13.39 2.51 18.40
N ARG A 42 13.72 1.66 17.43
CA ARG A 42 14.99 0.87 17.45
C ARG A 42 16.21 1.65 16.96
N GLY A 43 16.04 2.94 16.64
CA GLY A 43 17.08 3.82 16.11
C GLY A 43 17.04 5.23 16.71
N PRO A 44 18.07 6.07 16.45
CA PRO A 44 18.15 7.42 17.01
C PRO A 44 17.02 8.31 16.47
N VAL A 45 16.43 9.11 17.36
CA VAL A 45 15.43 10.12 17.02
C VAL A 45 16.03 11.51 17.23
N HIS A 46 15.84 12.39 16.24
CA HIS A 46 16.39 13.74 16.24
C HIS A 46 15.26 14.77 16.20
N PHE A 47 15.32 15.75 17.09
CA PHE A 47 14.37 16.86 17.11
C PHE A 47 15.00 18.13 17.68
N GLN A 48 14.38 19.27 17.43
CA GLN A 48 14.84 20.56 17.95
C GLN A 48 13.96 20.98 19.13
N VAL A 49 14.58 21.53 20.15
CA VAL A 49 13.91 22.09 21.31
C VAL A 49 14.34 23.55 21.51
N ARG A 50 13.45 24.32 22.08
CA ARG A 50 13.72 25.71 22.43
C ARG A 50 13.96 25.84 23.93
N ARG A 51 15.09 26.42 24.30
CA ARG A 51 15.44 26.72 25.69
C ARG A 51 15.09 28.20 25.99
N GLY A 52 14.12 28.44 26.89
CA GLY A 52 13.74 29.79 27.34
C GLY A 52 12.37 30.27 26.87
N GLY A 53 11.94 31.43 27.36
CA GLY A 53 10.63 32.02 27.09
C GLY A 53 10.47 32.62 25.67
N ALA A 54 9.27 33.06 25.34
CA ALA A 54 8.76 33.25 23.96
C ALA A 54 9.51 34.24 23.04
N ALA A 55 10.44 35.06 23.48
CA ALA A 55 11.06 36.11 22.64
C ALA A 55 12.55 35.85 22.27
N GLU A 56 13.37 35.26 23.13
CA GLU A 56 14.82 35.12 22.93
C GLU A 56 15.33 33.75 23.47
N GLY A 57 14.86 32.65 22.93
CA GLY A 57 15.33 31.33 23.35
C GLY A 57 16.36 30.73 22.41
N ASP A 58 17.43 30.15 22.98
CA ASP A 58 18.39 29.36 22.23
C ASP A 58 17.73 28.09 21.69
N PHE A 59 17.97 27.79 20.41
CA PHE A 59 17.57 26.51 19.82
C PHE A 59 18.67 25.47 20.09
N LEU A 60 18.22 24.26 20.46
CA LEU A 60 19.09 23.12 20.71
C LEU A 60 18.62 21.94 19.86
N ALA A 61 19.54 21.28 19.16
CA ALA A 61 19.28 20.03 18.46
C ALA A 61 19.55 18.87 19.40
N LEU A 62 18.54 18.02 19.63
CA LEU A 62 18.62 16.81 20.41
C LEU A 62 18.68 15.58 19.52
N SER A 63 19.60 14.68 19.84
CA SER A 63 19.65 13.34 19.26
C SER A 63 19.50 12.34 20.41
N VAL A 64 18.43 11.56 20.39
CA VAL A 64 18.09 10.57 21.39
C VAL A 64 18.44 9.19 20.85
N HIS A 65 19.35 8.50 21.48
CA HIS A 65 19.84 7.18 21.10
C HIS A 65 19.32 6.15 22.10
N PRO A 66 18.31 5.33 21.76
CA PRO A 66 17.84 4.26 22.62
C PRO A 66 18.89 3.13 22.67
N GLY A 67 19.23 2.69 23.87
CA GLY A 67 20.02 1.48 24.13
C GLY A 67 19.19 0.45 24.89
N SER A 68 19.76 -0.73 25.19
CA SER A 68 19.04 -1.79 25.89
C SER A 68 18.55 -1.38 27.29
N ASP A 69 19.34 -0.62 28.02
CA ASP A 69 19.08 -0.24 29.41
C ASP A 69 19.23 1.27 29.67
N LEU A 70 19.71 2.01 28.71
CA LEU A 70 20.04 3.42 28.83
C LEU A 70 19.62 4.17 27.56
N VAL A 71 19.12 5.38 27.75
CA VAL A 71 18.89 6.34 26.67
C VAL A 71 19.98 7.39 26.72
N THR A 72 20.74 7.53 25.64
CA THR A 72 21.77 8.57 25.52
C THR A 72 21.23 9.75 24.74
N CYS A 73 21.31 10.94 25.33
CA CYS A 73 20.92 12.17 24.65
C CYS A 73 22.15 13.02 24.33
N THR A 74 22.35 13.34 23.08
CA THR A 74 23.31 14.34 22.63
C THR A 74 22.60 15.65 22.36
N VAL A 75 23.14 16.75 22.90
CA VAL A 75 22.54 18.07 22.75
C VAL A 75 23.60 19.02 22.18
N VAL A 76 23.25 19.68 21.08
CA VAL A 76 24.13 20.64 20.39
C VAL A 76 23.39 21.96 20.21
N PRO A 77 24.04 23.13 20.44
CA PRO A 77 23.45 24.41 20.08
C PRO A 77 23.12 24.46 18.58
N ALA A 78 21.90 24.83 18.24
CA ALA A 78 21.46 24.99 16.87
C ALA A 78 21.24 26.48 16.58
N SER A 79 21.85 27.01 15.52
CA SER A 79 21.44 28.30 14.96
C SER A 79 20.05 28.12 14.36
N ARG A 80 19.17 29.15 14.51
CA ARG A 80 17.80 29.17 14.06
C ARG A 80 17.68 28.63 12.62
N ILE A 81 17.18 27.41 12.46
CA ILE A 81 16.77 26.84 11.20
C ILE A 81 15.26 26.66 11.31
N ASP A 82 14.53 27.04 10.26
CA ASP A 82 13.07 27.05 10.18
C ASP A 82 12.42 25.78 10.75
N PRO A 83 11.19 25.90 11.31
CA PRO A 83 10.51 24.79 11.94
C PRO A 83 10.28 23.64 10.94
N PRO A 84 10.20 22.39 11.42
CA PRO A 84 9.83 21.27 10.58
C PRO A 84 8.45 21.55 9.97
N VAL A 85 8.40 21.61 8.66
CA VAL A 85 7.19 21.88 7.89
C VAL A 85 6.20 20.73 8.15
N HIS A 86 5.16 21.02 8.91
CA HIS A 86 3.93 20.25 8.83
C HIS A 86 3.43 20.35 7.38
N LEU A 87 3.27 19.21 6.74
CA LEU A 87 2.72 19.09 5.40
C LEU A 87 1.31 19.70 5.34
N THR A 88 1.22 20.89 4.76
CA THR A 88 0.00 21.41 4.15
C THR A 88 0.37 21.90 2.75
N PRO A 89 -0.40 21.59 1.71
CA PRO A 89 -0.03 21.93 0.34
C PRO A 89 -0.50 23.34 -0.02
N ALA A 90 0.28 23.96 -0.88
CA ALA A 90 -0.05 25.06 -1.78
C ALA A 90 0.53 26.46 -1.45
N GLY A 91 1.28 26.96 -2.43
CA GLY A 91 1.26 28.37 -2.80
C GLY A 91 2.59 29.12 -2.87
N GLY A 92 3.11 29.30 -4.08
CA GLY A 92 3.72 30.50 -4.60
C GLY A 92 5.19 30.83 -4.30
N PRO A 93 5.92 31.38 -5.29
CA PRO A 93 7.36 31.62 -5.21
C PRO A 93 7.70 33.03 -4.75
N GLY A 94 8.75 33.17 -3.92
CA GLY A 94 9.28 34.47 -3.51
C GLY A 94 10.70 34.42 -2.95
N ALA A 95 11.61 34.92 -3.76
CA ALA A 95 12.87 35.59 -3.45
C ALA A 95 13.83 34.99 -2.38
N LEU A 96 14.95 34.47 -2.87
CA LEU A 96 16.16 34.17 -2.10
C LEU A 96 17.12 35.36 -2.09
N GLY A 97 17.39 35.90 -0.91
CA GLY A 97 18.55 36.72 -0.62
C GLY A 97 19.79 35.86 -0.36
N ARG A 98 20.90 36.18 -1.06
CA ARG A 98 22.22 35.60 -0.85
C ARG A 98 22.80 36.12 0.48
N SER A 99 23.34 35.23 1.31
CA SER A 99 24.57 35.49 2.05
C SER A 99 25.18 34.20 2.58
N GLY A 100 26.50 34.11 2.49
CA GLY A 100 27.31 32.92 2.72
C GLY A 100 27.38 32.52 4.18
N GLY A 101 27.57 31.23 4.39
CA GLY A 101 27.74 30.60 5.72
C GLY A 101 27.96 29.11 5.60
N SER A 102 29.22 28.72 5.57
CA SER A 102 29.83 27.50 6.16
C SER A 102 29.16 26.13 6.05
N SER A 103 29.64 25.37 5.14
CA SER A 103 30.28 24.01 5.20
C SER A 103 29.64 22.79 5.84
N MET A 104 28.44 22.78 6.38
CA MET A 104 27.78 21.53 6.85
C MET A 104 26.61 21.04 5.99
N ALA A 105 26.15 21.84 5.06
CA ALA A 105 25.03 21.54 4.17
C ALA A 105 25.28 20.37 3.18
N PRO A 106 26.51 20.09 2.69
CA PRO A 106 26.76 19.02 1.74
C PRO A 106 26.60 17.61 2.31
N LEU A 107 26.82 17.41 3.62
CA LEU A 107 26.75 16.10 4.27
C LEU A 107 25.36 15.74 4.80
N TYR A 108 24.53 16.72 5.12
CA TYR A 108 23.20 16.48 5.67
C TYR A 108 22.20 15.93 4.62
N ARG A 109 22.29 16.38 3.38
CA ARG A 109 21.39 15.96 2.30
C ARG A 109 21.57 14.49 1.87
N PRO A 110 22.79 13.92 1.76
CA PRO A 110 22.98 12.50 1.52
C PRO A 110 22.35 11.61 2.60
N ILE A 111 22.38 12.06 3.85
CA ILE A 111 21.79 11.31 4.99
C ILE A 111 20.26 11.36 4.88
N ALA A 112 19.67 12.52 4.58
CA ALA A 112 18.23 12.65 4.39
C ALA A 112 17.72 11.78 3.22
N LEU A 113 18.46 11.74 2.11
CA LEU A 113 18.16 10.85 1.00
C LEU A 113 18.22 9.37 1.41
N ALA A 114 19.27 8.98 2.15
CA ALA A 114 19.41 7.60 2.62
C ALA A 114 18.25 7.17 3.52
N ILE A 115 17.82 8.03 4.44
CA ILE A 115 16.67 7.79 5.33
C ILE A 115 15.39 7.67 4.48
N ALA A 116 15.13 8.63 3.59
CA ALA A 116 13.93 8.61 2.76
C ALA A 116 13.88 7.41 1.79
N LEU A 117 15.03 6.92 1.32
CA LEU A 117 15.11 5.71 0.51
C LEU A 117 14.83 4.43 1.32
N THR A 118 15.05 4.45 2.62
CA THR A 118 14.75 3.30 3.50
C THR A 118 13.25 3.06 3.61
N ASP A 119 12.46 4.14 3.63
CA ASP A 119 11.00 4.11 3.74
C ASP A 119 10.31 3.83 2.39
N ALA A 120 11.02 4.01 1.28
CA ALA A 120 10.49 3.76 -0.06
C ALA A 120 10.39 2.25 -0.34
N VAL A 121 9.17 1.78 -0.60
CA VAL A 121 8.86 0.37 -0.82
C VAL A 121 8.78 0.02 -2.30
N THR A 122 8.24 0.91 -3.15
CA THR A 122 8.07 0.70 -4.58
C THR A 122 9.09 1.46 -5.42
N ALA A 123 9.37 1.00 -6.64
CA ALA A 123 10.26 1.70 -7.56
C ALA A 123 9.80 3.14 -7.86
N ARG A 124 8.49 3.38 -7.87
CA ARG A 124 7.90 4.71 -8.02
C ARG A 124 8.23 5.63 -6.83
N GLN A 125 8.12 5.11 -5.61
CA GLN A 125 8.46 5.87 -4.40
C GLN A 125 9.95 6.19 -4.35
N VAL A 126 10.82 5.23 -4.67
CA VAL A 126 12.28 5.46 -4.76
C VAL A 126 12.58 6.57 -5.77
N SER A 127 11.99 6.52 -6.96
CA SER A 127 12.18 7.54 -7.99
C SER A 127 11.72 8.93 -7.53
N ALA A 128 10.58 9.01 -6.87
CA ALA A 128 10.04 10.27 -6.33
C ALA A 128 10.98 10.86 -5.24
N VAL A 129 11.53 10.02 -4.37
CA VAL A 129 12.51 10.43 -3.35
C VAL A 129 13.78 10.97 -4.02
N VAL A 130 14.30 10.26 -5.04
CA VAL A 130 15.51 10.68 -5.75
C VAL A 130 15.30 12.05 -6.43
N VAL A 131 14.17 12.28 -7.07
CA VAL A 131 13.84 13.58 -7.68
C VAL A 131 13.78 14.69 -6.63
N ARG A 132 13.11 14.45 -5.52
CA ARG A 132 12.89 15.45 -4.49
C ARG A 132 14.17 15.83 -3.74
N GLU A 133 15.03 14.84 -3.46
CA GLU A 133 16.20 15.03 -2.60
C GLU A 133 17.51 15.21 -3.38
N LEU A 134 17.76 14.36 -4.41
CA LEU A 134 19.02 14.35 -5.14
C LEU A 134 19.14 15.55 -6.10
N LEU A 135 18.11 15.80 -6.88
CA LEU A 135 18.14 16.78 -7.96
C LEU A 135 18.44 18.20 -7.45
N PRO A 136 17.72 18.72 -6.42
CA PRO A 136 18.01 20.06 -5.87
C PRO A 136 19.34 20.11 -5.10
N ALA A 137 19.77 18.98 -4.51
CA ALA A 137 20.98 18.91 -3.71
C ALA A 137 22.23 19.25 -4.51
N PHE A 138 22.26 18.85 -5.77
CA PHE A 138 23.39 19.06 -6.68
C PHE A 138 23.12 20.16 -7.72
N GLY A 139 22.00 20.88 -7.62
CA GLY A 139 21.63 21.92 -8.58
C GLY A 139 21.27 21.38 -9.95
N GLY A 140 20.87 20.10 -10.02
CA GLY A 140 20.40 19.47 -11.25
C GLY A 140 18.99 19.97 -11.60
N ARG A 141 18.65 19.92 -12.89
CA ARG A 141 17.34 20.30 -13.42
C ARG A 141 16.65 19.13 -14.12
N ARG A 142 17.42 18.13 -14.53
CA ARG A 142 16.93 16.97 -15.25
C ARG A 142 17.43 15.70 -14.62
N LEU A 143 16.55 14.71 -14.53
CA LEU A 143 16.88 13.40 -14.00
C LEU A 143 16.14 12.35 -14.81
N ALA A 144 16.86 11.28 -15.20
CA ALA A 144 16.26 10.07 -15.74
C ALA A 144 16.84 8.85 -15.03
N ILE A 145 16.02 7.86 -14.76
CA ILE A 145 16.41 6.56 -14.22
C ILE A 145 16.00 5.50 -15.22
N TYR A 146 16.97 4.78 -15.74
CA TYR A 146 16.77 3.60 -16.56
C TYR A 146 17.06 2.36 -15.73
N LEU A 147 16.18 1.38 -15.79
CA LEU A 147 16.36 0.07 -15.15
C LEU A 147 16.71 -0.98 -16.20
N LEU A 148 17.61 -1.88 -15.81
CA LEU A 148 18.01 -2.99 -16.65
C LEU A 148 17.02 -4.15 -16.48
N GLN A 149 16.42 -4.61 -17.60
CA GLN A 149 15.58 -5.80 -17.68
C GLN A 149 15.96 -6.57 -18.94
N ASP A 150 16.18 -7.88 -18.83
CA ASP A 150 16.52 -8.75 -19.98
C ASP A 150 17.59 -8.18 -20.91
N ARG A 151 18.66 -7.58 -20.32
CA ARG A 151 19.77 -6.91 -21.02
C ARG A 151 19.40 -5.64 -21.80
N HIS A 152 18.22 -5.05 -21.55
CA HIS A 152 17.77 -3.80 -22.16
C HIS A 152 17.46 -2.75 -21.08
N PHE A 153 17.67 -1.49 -21.44
CA PHE A 153 17.30 -0.36 -20.60
C PHE A 153 15.85 0.03 -20.83
N TYR A 154 15.09 0.16 -19.73
CA TYR A 154 13.74 0.70 -19.76
C TYR A 154 13.64 1.92 -18.86
N LEU A 155 13.03 2.97 -19.40
CA LEU A 155 12.83 4.23 -18.68
C LEU A 155 11.84 4.02 -17.51
N ALA A 156 12.35 4.08 -16.29
CA ALA A 156 11.52 3.94 -15.09
C ALA A 156 10.96 5.28 -14.61
N TRP A 157 11.74 6.35 -14.77
CA TRP A 157 11.36 7.70 -14.33
C TRP A 157 12.12 8.78 -15.09
N GLU A 158 11.43 9.91 -15.37
CA GLU A 158 12.05 11.12 -15.91
C GLU A 158 11.46 12.38 -15.29
N THR A 159 12.25 13.44 -15.26
CA THR A 159 11.80 14.79 -14.96
C THR A 159 12.69 15.82 -15.62
N GLY A 160 12.09 16.90 -16.10
CA GLY A 160 12.79 18.05 -16.68
C GLY A 160 13.28 17.87 -18.12
N PHE A 161 13.16 16.68 -18.72
CA PHE A 161 13.49 16.47 -20.14
C PHE A 161 12.34 16.95 -21.04
N PRO A 162 12.65 17.38 -22.28
CA PRO A 162 11.61 17.66 -23.27
C PRO A 162 10.76 16.42 -23.57
N PRO A 163 9.46 16.57 -23.81
CA PRO A 163 8.59 15.44 -24.13
C PRO A 163 9.14 14.60 -25.31
N GLY A 164 9.24 13.29 -25.11
CA GLY A 164 9.71 12.34 -26.13
C GLY A 164 11.23 12.33 -26.36
N PHE A 165 12.01 13.19 -25.71
CA PHE A 165 13.47 13.22 -25.88
C PHE A 165 14.13 11.90 -25.49
N LEU A 166 13.65 11.24 -24.46
CA LEU A 166 14.21 9.98 -23.96
C LEU A 166 13.67 8.73 -24.67
N ALA A 167 12.65 8.85 -25.51
CA ALA A 167 12.03 7.72 -26.21
C ALA A 167 13.03 6.88 -27.06
N PRO A 168 14.01 7.45 -27.80
CA PRO A 168 14.99 6.66 -28.54
C PRO A 168 15.93 5.82 -27.68
N PHE A 169 16.00 6.09 -26.38
CA PHE A 169 16.86 5.38 -25.42
C PHE A 169 16.10 4.32 -24.62
N ASP A 170 14.79 4.21 -24.81
CA ASP A 170 13.97 3.18 -24.17
C ASP A 170 14.05 1.88 -24.97
N GLY A 171 14.26 0.74 -24.30
CA GLY A 171 14.46 -0.56 -24.93
C GLY A 171 15.85 -0.78 -25.53
N VAL A 172 16.83 0.08 -25.25
CA VAL A 172 18.20 -0.04 -25.78
C VAL A 172 18.97 -1.16 -25.09
N GLY A 173 19.64 -2.00 -25.87
CA GLY A 173 20.46 -3.11 -25.37
C GLY A 173 21.82 -2.69 -24.81
N LEU A 174 22.43 -3.58 -24.03
CA LEU A 174 23.76 -3.36 -23.41
C LEU A 174 24.93 -3.34 -24.42
N ASP A 175 24.68 -3.60 -25.66
CA ASP A 175 25.65 -3.49 -26.78
C ASP A 175 25.68 -2.10 -27.41
N ALA A 176 24.73 -1.24 -27.07
CA ALA A 176 24.64 0.12 -27.57
C ALA A 176 25.77 1.00 -27.05
N ARG A 177 26.34 1.79 -27.96
CA ARG A 177 27.43 2.72 -27.65
C ARG A 177 26.87 4.06 -27.16
N ILE A 178 26.31 4.06 -25.97
CA ILE A 178 25.75 5.25 -25.28
C ILE A 178 26.32 5.37 -23.88
N PRO A 179 26.42 6.60 -23.30
CA PRO A 179 27.08 6.84 -22.02
C PRO A 179 26.44 6.09 -20.86
N GLY A 180 25.12 5.94 -20.85
CA GLY A 180 24.42 5.20 -19.80
C GLY A 180 24.77 3.71 -19.77
N VAL A 181 24.92 3.08 -20.94
CA VAL A 181 25.34 1.68 -21.07
C VAL A 181 26.81 1.53 -20.66
N GLU A 182 27.69 2.43 -21.13
CA GLU A 182 29.10 2.39 -20.76
C GLU A 182 29.31 2.59 -19.26
N ALA A 183 28.62 3.55 -18.64
CA ALA A 183 28.70 3.74 -17.19
C ALA A 183 28.31 2.48 -16.44
N LEU A 184 27.22 1.80 -16.83
CA LEU A 184 26.75 0.59 -16.16
C LEU A 184 27.68 -0.60 -16.39
N THR A 185 28.14 -0.82 -17.61
CA THR A 185 28.97 -1.98 -17.97
C THR A 185 30.39 -1.88 -17.41
N THR A 186 30.94 -0.67 -17.31
CA THR A 186 32.25 -0.43 -16.70
C THR A 186 32.18 -0.28 -15.19
N GLY A 187 31.00 -0.05 -14.62
CA GLY A 187 30.81 0.27 -13.21
C GLY A 187 31.38 1.63 -12.80
N ARG A 188 31.68 2.50 -13.75
CA ARG A 188 32.29 3.80 -13.53
C ARG A 188 31.37 4.93 -13.93
N PRO A 189 31.23 5.98 -13.13
CA PRO A 189 30.42 7.14 -13.49
C PRO A 189 31.10 7.91 -14.62
N LEU A 190 30.30 8.47 -15.52
CA LEU A 190 30.78 9.36 -16.57
C LEU A 190 30.27 10.78 -16.30
N PHE A 191 31.20 11.74 -16.32
CA PHE A 191 30.91 13.15 -16.09
C PHE A 191 31.36 13.97 -17.31
N PHE A 192 30.39 14.68 -17.89
CA PHE A 192 30.61 15.59 -19.01
C PHE A 192 30.36 17.01 -18.54
N GLU A 193 31.43 17.80 -18.49
CA GLU A 193 31.42 19.17 -18.00
C GLU A 193 30.76 20.13 -19.01
N SER A 194 30.66 19.69 -20.27
CA SER A 194 29.94 20.39 -21.34
C SER A 194 29.31 19.40 -22.33
N MET A 195 28.25 19.82 -23.00
CA MET A 195 27.59 18.99 -24.04
C MET A 195 28.47 18.80 -25.26
N ARG A 196 29.43 19.70 -25.52
CA ARG A 196 30.45 19.54 -26.57
C ARG A 196 31.29 18.28 -26.29
N ARG A 197 31.82 18.13 -25.10
CA ARG A 197 32.60 16.94 -24.70
C ARG A 197 31.80 15.65 -24.84
N LEU A 198 30.53 15.71 -24.50
CA LEU A 198 29.62 14.56 -24.66
C LEU A 198 29.46 14.21 -26.15
N ALA A 199 29.22 15.21 -27.02
CA ALA A 199 29.10 15.02 -28.47
C ALA A 199 30.38 14.48 -29.12
N ASP A 200 31.54 15.00 -28.69
CA ASP A 200 32.85 14.54 -29.21
C ASP A 200 33.14 13.08 -28.83
N THR A 201 32.69 12.67 -27.64
CA THR A 201 32.90 11.29 -27.13
C THR A 201 31.90 10.29 -27.72
N TYR A 202 30.64 10.73 -27.96
CA TYR A 202 29.57 9.91 -28.52
C TYR A 202 28.93 10.60 -29.73
N PRO A 203 29.60 10.52 -30.90
CA PRO A 203 29.07 11.11 -32.12
C PRO A 203 27.72 10.52 -32.51
N GLY A 204 26.74 11.37 -32.82
CA GLY A 204 25.40 10.96 -33.22
C GLY A 204 24.44 10.75 -32.06
N LEU A 205 24.87 10.97 -30.80
CA LEU A 205 23.96 10.98 -29.65
C LEU A 205 23.04 12.20 -29.76
N ALA A 206 21.73 11.98 -29.56
CA ALA A 206 20.79 13.09 -29.44
C ALA A 206 21.11 13.95 -28.21
N LEU A 207 21.38 15.24 -28.45
CA LEU A 207 21.71 16.20 -27.40
C LEU A 207 20.53 17.14 -27.16
N ASP A 208 20.35 17.47 -25.90
CA ASP A 208 19.39 18.46 -25.47
C ASP A 208 20.07 19.84 -25.43
N ALA A 209 19.52 20.79 -26.19
CA ALA A 209 20.11 22.10 -26.39
C ALA A 209 20.21 22.96 -25.11
N ASP A 210 19.33 22.70 -24.13
CA ASP A 210 19.23 23.50 -22.91
C ASP A 210 20.00 22.89 -21.72
N VAL A 211 21.00 22.03 -21.98
CA VAL A 211 21.82 21.40 -20.95
C VAL A 211 23.28 21.75 -21.13
N GLY A 212 23.92 22.22 -20.06
CA GLY A 212 25.34 22.55 -20.05
C GLY A 212 26.26 21.38 -19.68
N ALA A 213 25.86 20.57 -18.71
CA ALA A 213 26.64 19.44 -18.19
C ALA A 213 25.77 18.24 -17.89
N ARG A 214 26.37 17.03 -17.90
CA ARG A 214 25.65 15.78 -17.64
C ARG A 214 26.48 14.77 -16.86
N ALA A 215 25.85 14.06 -15.93
CA ALA A 215 26.44 12.94 -15.22
C ALA A 215 25.64 11.66 -15.48
N PHE A 216 26.33 10.55 -15.71
CA PHE A 216 25.77 9.21 -15.86
C PHE A 216 26.30 8.36 -14.72
N LEU A 217 25.42 7.95 -13.81
CA LEU A 217 25.77 7.23 -12.60
C LEU A 217 25.31 5.77 -12.74
N PRO A 218 26.22 4.78 -12.65
CA PRO A 218 25.83 3.38 -12.67
C PRO A 218 25.09 3.02 -11.37
N LEU A 219 23.96 2.37 -11.51
CA LEU A 219 23.21 1.81 -10.39
C LEU A 219 23.59 0.33 -10.25
N ILE A 220 24.45 0.03 -9.28
CA ILE A 220 24.94 -1.32 -9.01
C ILE A 220 24.64 -1.68 -7.56
N ALA A 221 23.89 -2.75 -7.34
CA ALA A 221 23.55 -3.27 -6.03
C ALA A 221 24.20 -4.65 -5.84
N SER A 222 24.99 -4.83 -4.76
CA SER A 222 25.66 -6.10 -4.47
C SER A 222 26.44 -6.70 -5.65
N GLY A 223 27.11 -5.85 -6.41
CA GLY A 223 27.86 -6.24 -7.62
C GLY A 223 27.00 -6.56 -8.85
N ARG A 224 25.68 -6.40 -8.77
CA ARG A 224 24.75 -6.63 -9.89
C ARG A 224 24.31 -5.32 -10.53
N PRO A 225 24.35 -5.20 -11.87
CA PRO A 225 23.85 -4.03 -12.54
C PRO A 225 22.32 -3.93 -12.41
N VAL A 226 21.83 -2.81 -11.91
CA VAL A 226 20.40 -2.51 -11.73
C VAL A 226 19.91 -1.54 -12.81
N GLY A 227 20.74 -0.57 -13.18
CA GLY A 227 20.37 0.45 -14.13
C GLY A 227 21.34 1.63 -14.17
N THR A 228 20.88 2.77 -14.66
CA THR A 228 21.66 4.01 -14.69
C THR A 228 20.79 5.20 -14.27
N CYS A 229 21.39 6.14 -13.54
CA CYS A 229 20.79 7.42 -13.19
C CYS A 229 21.50 8.53 -13.97
N ILE A 230 20.75 9.38 -14.66
CA ILE A 230 21.27 10.47 -15.49
C ILE A 230 20.85 11.78 -14.83
N LEU A 231 21.83 12.66 -14.59
CA LEU A 231 21.61 14.02 -14.09
C LEU A 231 22.00 15.02 -15.17
N GLY A 232 21.13 16.00 -15.42
CA GLY A 232 21.40 17.13 -16.33
C GLY A 232 21.41 18.45 -15.58
N PHE A 233 22.34 19.33 -15.97
CA PHE A 233 22.57 20.66 -15.40
C PHE A 233 22.43 21.71 -16.48
N GLU A 234 21.84 22.86 -16.16
CA GLU A 234 21.58 23.94 -17.14
C GLU A 234 22.85 24.57 -17.72
N SER A 235 23.91 24.69 -16.91
CA SER A 235 25.17 25.31 -17.31
C SER A 235 26.31 24.30 -17.34
N GLU A 236 27.34 24.62 -18.12
CA GLU A 236 28.63 23.93 -18.04
C GLU A 236 29.18 24.04 -16.62
N ARG A 237 29.71 22.94 -16.12
CA ARG A 237 30.29 22.87 -14.78
C ARG A 237 31.35 21.82 -14.65
N SER A 238 32.30 22.05 -13.78
CA SER A 238 33.23 21.02 -13.31
C SER A 238 32.62 20.22 -12.17
N PHE A 239 33.07 18.99 -12.00
CA PHE A 239 32.71 18.11 -10.90
C PHE A 239 33.95 17.84 -10.04
N SER A 240 33.94 18.27 -8.79
CA SER A 240 35.04 18.02 -7.86
C SER A 240 35.15 16.52 -7.53
N THR A 241 36.31 16.09 -7.06
CA THR A 241 36.53 14.69 -6.62
C THR A 241 35.58 14.30 -5.49
N GLU A 242 35.32 15.21 -4.57
CA GLU A 242 34.39 15.00 -3.46
C GLU A 242 32.96 14.82 -3.96
N GLU A 243 32.51 15.66 -4.88
CA GLU A 243 31.19 15.59 -5.49
C GLU A 243 30.99 14.27 -6.26
N ARG A 244 32.00 13.87 -7.04
CA ARG A 244 31.97 12.58 -7.75
C ARG A 244 31.87 11.40 -6.79
N THR A 245 32.59 11.45 -5.66
CA THR A 245 32.56 10.42 -4.62
C THR A 245 31.20 10.33 -3.96
N VAL A 246 30.59 11.49 -3.61
CA VAL A 246 29.26 11.54 -3.00
C VAL A 246 28.19 11.04 -3.98
N LEU A 247 28.23 11.47 -5.25
CA LEU A 247 27.27 11.00 -6.25
C LEU A 247 27.36 9.49 -6.48
N MET A 248 28.56 8.90 -6.45
CA MET A 248 28.74 7.46 -6.54
C MET A 248 28.18 6.72 -5.30
N ALA A 249 28.42 7.23 -4.11
CA ALA A 249 27.84 6.64 -2.90
C ALA A 249 26.31 6.67 -2.94
N LEU A 250 25.72 7.78 -3.38
CA LEU A 250 24.28 7.93 -3.54
C LEU A 250 23.72 7.02 -4.63
N ALA A 251 24.44 6.85 -5.76
CA ALA A 251 24.05 5.90 -6.79
C ALA A 251 23.99 4.46 -6.26
N GLY A 252 24.92 4.06 -5.37
CA GLY A 252 24.85 2.78 -4.66
C GLY A 252 23.62 2.63 -3.78
N LEU A 253 23.28 3.66 -2.99
CA LEU A 253 22.08 3.67 -2.15
C LEU A 253 20.79 3.59 -3.00
N ILE A 254 20.72 4.37 -4.08
CA ILE A 254 19.60 4.33 -5.03
C ILE A 254 19.48 2.93 -5.67
N ALA A 255 20.60 2.33 -6.06
CA ALA A 255 20.62 0.99 -6.65
C ALA A 255 20.06 -0.06 -5.70
N HIS A 256 20.47 -0.05 -4.43
CA HIS A 256 19.95 -0.97 -3.41
C HIS A 256 18.46 -0.75 -3.14
N ALA A 257 18.01 0.51 -3.03
CA ALA A 257 16.61 0.83 -2.85
C ALA A 257 15.77 0.37 -4.07
N MET A 258 16.26 0.59 -5.29
CA MET A 258 15.59 0.13 -6.52
C MET A 258 15.54 -1.39 -6.62
N GLU A 259 16.61 -2.11 -6.26
CA GLU A 259 16.62 -3.57 -6.27
C GLU A 259 15.59 -4.13 -5.27
N LYS A 260 15.57 -3.59 -4.03
CA LYS A 260 14.56 -3.93 -3.01
C LYS A 260 13.15 -3.68 -3.53
N ALA A 261 12.91 -2.50 -4.07
CA ALA A 261 11.60 -2.08 -4.58
C ALA A 261 11.13 -2.96 -5.77
N ARG A 262 12.02 -3.31 -6.69
CA ARG A 262 11.69 -4.22 -7.82
C ARG A 262 11.31 -5.61 -7.34
N ARG A 263 12.01 -6.15 -6.35
CA ARG A 263 11.62 -7.43 -5.74
C ARG A 263 10.21 -7.33 -5.15
N TYR A 264 9.96 -6.29 -4.38
CA TYR A 264 8.65 -6.04 -3.81
C TYR A 264 7.56 -5.93 -4.89
N ASP A 265 7.78 -5.11 -5.92
CA ASP A 265 6.82 -4.93 -7.03
C ASP A 265 6.56 -6.25 -7.77
N SER A 266 7.60 -7.06 -7.97
CA SER A 266 7.50 -8.37 -8.63
C SER A 266 6.72 -9.38 -7.79
N GLU A 267 7.03 -9.48 -6.50
CA GLU A 267 6.33 -10.36 -5.56
C GLU A 267 4.87 -9.95 -5.41
N ALA A 268 4.59 -8.66 -5.31
CA ALA A 268 3.22 -8.12 -5.28
C ALA A 268 2.46 -8.38 -6.59
N ALA A 269 3.12 -8.35 -7.74
CA ALA A 269 2.50 -8.67 -9.02
C ALA A 269 2.17 -10.17 -9.12
N LEU A 270 3.08 -11.04 -8.68
CA LEU A 270 2.84 -12.49 -8.60
C LEU A 270 1.70 -12.83 -7.66
N ALA A 271 1.68 -12.20 -6.48
CA ALA A 271 0.62 -12.37 -5.49
C ALA A 271 -0.75 -11.99 -6.06
N ARG A 272 -0.86 -10.80 -6.67
CA ARG A 272 -2.09 -10.36 -7.35
C ARG A 272 -2.50 -11.27 -8.50
N GLY A 273 -1.53 -11.75 -9.29
CA GLY A 273 -1.79 -12.69 -10.38
C GLY A 273 -2.35 -14.01 -9.88
N LEU A 274 -1.79 -14.56 -8.80
CA LEU A 274 -2.28 -15.77 -8.14
C LEU A 274 -3.71 -15.59 -7.63
N GLN A 275 -3.98 -14.51 -6.92
CA GLN A 275 -5.30 -14.20 -6.39
C GLN A 275 -6.37 -14.09 -7.48
N GLN A 276 -6.06 -13.35 -8.57
CA GLN A 276 -6.95 -13.25 -9.72
C GLN A 276 -7.21 -14.61 -10.39
N ALA A 277 -6.24 -15.51 -10.39
CA ALA A 277 -6.40 -16.87 -10.92
C ALA A 277 -7.28 -17.76 -10.02
N LEU A 278 -7.24 -17.52 -8.71
CA LEU A 278 -8.02 -18.26 -7.72
C LEU A 278 -9.48 -17.76 -7.60
N LEU A 279 -9.78 -16.50 -7.94
CA LEU A 279 -11.15 -15.96 -7.95
C LEU A 279 -11.95 -16.46 -9.17
N PRO A 280 -13.31 -16.47 -9.12
CA PRO A 280 -14.12 -16.94 -10.23
C PRO A 280 -14.01 -16.00 -11.44
N ARG A 281 -13.55 -16.53 -12.56
CA ARG A 281 -13.52 -15.78 -13.84
C ARG A 281 -14.89 -15.45 -14.36
N ARG A 282 -15.89 -16.28 -14.04
CA ARG A 282 -17.31 -16.11 -14.41
C ARG A 282 -18.18 -16.67 -13.29
N LEU A 283 -19.18 -15.92 -12.90
CA LEU A 283 -20.26 -16.40 -12.04
C LEU A 283 -21.27 -17.19 -12.88
N SER A 284 -21.85 -18.26 -12.33
CA SER A 284 -22.93 -18.97 -13.01
C SER A 284 -24.12 -18.04 -13.17
N ALA A 285 -24.64 -17.94 -14.39
CA ALA A 285 -25.77 -17.09 -14.73
C ALA A 285 -27.08 -17.89 -14.68
N HIS A 286 -28.16 -17.22 -14.27
CA HIS A 286 -29.51 -17.77 -14.35
C HIS A 286 -30.49 -16.69 -14.84
N PRO A 287 -31.45 -16.98 -15.75
CA PRO A 287 -32.30 -15.97 -16.33
C PRO A 287 -33.16 -15.17 -15.33
N ARG A 288 -33.53 -15.81 -14.22
CA ARG A 288 -34.37 -15.22 -13.15
C ARG A 288 -33.57 -14.58 -12.01
N VAL A 289 -32.23 -14.69 -12.00
CA VAL A 289 -31.38 -14.18 -10.91
C VAL A 289 -30.29 -13.34 -11.52
N GLU A 290 -30.15 -12.11 -11.02
CA GLU A 290 -28.99 -11.27 -11.28
C GLU A 290 -28.03 -11.36 -10.11
N THR A 291 -26.73 -11.48 -10.38
CA THR A 291 -25.67 -11.50 -9.36
C THR A 291 -24.59 -10.49 -9.70
N ALA A 292 -23.98 -9.89 -8.70
CA ALA A 292 -22.84 -9.00 -8.85
C ALA A 292 -21.82 -9.26 -7.74
N GLY A 293 -20.59 -9.61 -8.12
CA GLY A 293 -19.47 -9.79 -7.20
C GLY A 293 -18.46 -8.64 -7.29
N ARG A 294 -17.85 -8.29 -6.18
CA ARG A 294 -16.69 -7.38 -6.10
C ARG A 294 -15.66 -7.96 -5.16
N TYR A 295 -14.42 -7.76 -5.55
CA TYR A 295 -13.26 -8.08 -4.74
C TYR A 295 -12.30 -6.90 -4.74
N LEU A 296 -11.80 -6.51 -3.58
CA LEU A 296 -10.78 -5.48 -3.41
C LEU A 296 -9.68 -6.06 -2.51
N PRO A 297 -8.45 -6.20 -3.01
CA PRO A 297 -7.35 -6.70 -2.19
C PRO A 297 -6.97 -5.68 -1.12
N GLY A 298 -6.44 -6.15 0.01
CA GLY A 298 -5.83 -5.34 1.04
C GLY A 298 -4.74 -4.42 0.47
N THR A 299 -4.45 -3.31 1.15
CA THR A 299 -3.42 -2.34 0.70
C THR A 299 -2.12 -2.48 1.46
N GLN A 300 -2.11 -3.17 2.59
CA GLN A 300 -0.91 -3.41 3.39
C GLN A 300 -0.16 -4.65 2.88
N GLY A 301 0.97 -4.40 2.23
CA GLY A 301 1.92 -5.45 1.88
C GLY A 301 1.71 -6.14 0.53
N MET A 302 2.44 -7.22 0.31
CA MET A 302 2.40 -8.09 -0.88
C MET A 302 1.36 -9.21 -0.73
N ASP A 303 0.40 -9.04 0.16
CA ASP A 303 -0.39 -10.14 0.65
C ASP A 303 -1.53 -10.48 -0.31
N VAL A 304 -1.60 -11.75 -0.64
CA VAL A 304 -2.74 -12.38 -1.29
C VAL A 304 -3.75 -12.68 -0.18
N GLY A 305 -5.00 -12.26 -0.35
CA GLY A 305 -6.01 -12.47 0.68
C GLY A 305 -6.61 -13.86 0.72
N GLY A 306 -7.28 -14.10 1.86
CA GLY A 306 -8.06 -15.30 2.14
C GLY A 306 -9.49 -15.27 1.66
N ASP A 307 -9.98 -14.11 1.25
CA ASP A 307 -11.36 -13.86 0.86
C ASP A 307 -11.74 -14.49 -0.48
N TRP A 308 -12.93 -15.05 -0.56
CA TRP A 308 -13.50 -15.50 -1.83
C TRP A 308 -15.02 -15.38 -1.88
N TYR A 309 -15.55 -15.37 -3.08
CA TYR A 309 -16.96 -15.60 -3.36
C TYR A 309 -17.11 -16.50 -4.59
N ASP A 310 -18.27 -17.16 -4.72
CA ASP A 310 -18.63 -17.89 -5.94
C ASP A 310 -20.15 -17.91 -6.14
N VAL A 311 -20.57 -18.12 -7.39
CA VAL A 311 -21.93 -18.47 -7.78
C VAL A 311 -21.88 -19.70 -8.65
N VAL A 312 -22.49 -20.77 -8.20
CA VAL A 312 -22.41 -22.10 -8.80
C VAL A 312 -23.81 -22.56 -9.19
N GLY A 313 -23.98 -23.13 -10.39
CA GLY A 313 -25.20 -23.86 -10.72
C GLY A 313 -25.30 -25.10 -9.84
N ALA A 314 -26.43 -25.32 -9.19
CA ALA A 314 -26.68 -26.44 -8.29
C ALA A 314 -28.07 -26.99 -8.62
N GLY A 315 -28.14 -28.17 -9.28
CA GLY A 315 -29.39 -28.67 -9.81
C GLY A 315 -30.11 -27.59 -10.66
N ASP A 316 -31.42 -27.38 -10.42
CA ASP A 316 -32.22 -26.33 -11.07
C ASP A 316 -32.03 -24.93 -10.46
N GLY A 317 -31.09 -24.76 -9.49
CA GLY A 317 -30.92 -23.51 -8.77
C GLY A 317 -29.48 -23.01 -8.76
N LEU A 318 -29.24 -22.06 -7.87
CA LEU A 318 -27.93 -21.43 -7.67
C LEU A 318 -27.45 -21.61 -6.24
N ALA A 319 -26.19 -21.95 -6.09
CA ALA A 319 -25.45 -21.79 -4.84
C ALA A 319 -24.72 -20.43 -4.86
N LEU A 320 -24.87 -19.66 -3.79
CA LEU A 320 -24.18 -18.41 -3.53
C LEU A 320 -23.23 -18.64 -2.34
N VAL A 321 -21.98 -18.32 -2.51
CA VAL A 321 -20.94 -18.61 -1.53
C VAL A 321 -20.09 -17.39 -1.28
N ILE A 322 -19.75 -17.15 -0.03
CA ILE A 322 -18.72 -16.23 0.38
C ILE A 322 -17.98 -16.82 1.58
N GLY A 323 -16.72 -16.50 1.71
CA GLY A 323 -15.92 -16.97 2.84
C GLY A 323 -14.60 -16.21 2.93
N ASP A 324 -13.92 -16.44 4.03
CA ASP A 324 -12.63 -15.88 4.35
C ASP A 324 -11.76 -16.91 5.10
N VAL A 325 -10.50 -17.04 4.68
CA VAL A 325 -9.48 -17.87 5.34
C VAL A 325 -8.66 -16.98 6.25
N GLN A 326 -8.53 -17.36 7.51
CA GLN A 326 -7.72 -16.61 8.48
C GLN A 326 -6.32 -16.29 7.96
N GLY A 327 -5.97 -14.99 8.05
CA GLY A 327 -4.65 -14.47 7.69
C GLY A 327 -4.52 -14.16 6.22
N HIS A 328 -3.31 -13.84 5.80
CA HIS A 328 -2.99 -13.34 4.46
C HIS A 328 -1.74 -14.03 3.92
N GLY A 329 -1.46 -13.82 2.65
CA GLY A 329 -0.30 -14.37 1.96
C GLY A 329 -0.61 -15.63 1.15
N VAL A 330 0.44 -16.21 0.60
CA VAL A 330 0.34 -17.33 -0.35
C VAL A 330 -0.34 -18.56 0.26
N GLN A 331 -0.12 -18.81 1.56
CA GLN A 331 -0.72 -19.95 2.24
C GLN A 331 -2.24 -19.78 2.39
N ALA A 332 -2.71 -18.62 2.84
CA ALA A 332 -4.14 -18.32 2.94
C ALA A 332 -4.83 -18.44 1.58
N ALA A 333 -4.21 -17.88 0.53
CA ALA A 333 -4.71 -17.99 -0.83
C ALA A 333 -4.77 -19.44 -1.35
N ALA A 334 -3.76 -20.24 -1.06
CA ALA A 334 -3.75 -21.66 -1.44
C ALA A 334 -4.89 -22.42 -0.75
N THR A 335 -5.07 -22.24 0.55
CA THR A 335 -6.18 -22.80 1.33
C THR A 335 -7.52 -22.32 0.80
N MET A 336 -7.67 -21.02 0.53
CA MET A 336 -8.86 -20.42 -0.08
C MET A 336 -9.21 -21.10 -1.41
N GLY A 337 -8.23 -21.28 -2.30
CA GLY A 337 -8.43 -21.96 -3.58
C GLY A 337 -8.91 -23.40 -3.44
N GLN A 338 -8.40 -24.13 -2.45
CA GLN A 338 -8.83 -25.50 -2.14
C GLN A 338 -10.26 -25.52 -1.59
N LEU A 339 -10.58 -24.65 -0.62
CA LEU A 339 -11.91 -24.55 -0.03
C LEU A 339 -12.95 -24.14 -1.07
N ARG A 340 -12.68 -23.13 -1.88
CA ARG A 340 -13.55 -22.69 -2.97
C ARG A 340 -13.83 -23.84 -3.93
N SER A 341 -12.82 -24.61 -4.31
CA SER A 341 -12.97 -25.76 -5.21
C SER A 341 -13.81 -26.87 -4.59
N ALA A 342 -13.62 -27.14 -3.29
CA ALA A 342 -14.40 -28.13 -2.56
C ALA A 342 -15.88 -27.72 -2.44
N VAL A 343 -16.14 -26.50 -2.01
CA VAL A 343 -17.51 -25.95 -1.91
C VAL A 343 -18.21 -26.01 -3.28
N ARG A 344 -17.48 -25.63 -4.34
CA ARG A 344 -18.00 -25.71 -5.70
C ARG A 344 -18.34 -27.13 -6.12
N ALA A 345 -17.52 -28.12 -5.81
CA ALA A 345 -17.77 -29.53 -6.11
C ALA A 345 -19.02 -30.05 -5.37
N PHE A 346 -19.16 -29.73 -4.08
CA PHE A 346 -20.34 -30.09 -3.30
C PHE A 346 -21.61 -29.39 -3.82
N ALA A 347 -21.51 -28.13 -4.22
CA ALA A 347 -22.63 -27.36 -4.81
C ALA A 347 -23.09 -27.97 -6.13
N LEU A 348 -22.15 -28.35 -7.02
CA LEU A 348 -22.46 -29.04 -8.29
C LEU A 348 -23.17 -30.38 -8.08
N SER A 349 -22.93 -31.04 -6.94
CA SER A 349 -23.63 -32.27 -6.55
C SER A 349 -24.97 -32.03 -5.87
N ASP A 350 -25.47 -30.79 -5.86
CA ASP A 350 -26.73 -30.34 -5.27
C ASP A 350 -26.94 -30.74 -3.80
N ARG A 351 -25.82 -30.78 -3.02
CA ARG A 351 -25.88 -31.09 -1.59
C ARG A 351 -26.54 -29.96 -0.80
N PRO A 352 -27.26 -30.28 0.27
CA PRO A 352 -27.84 -29.28 1.17
C PRO A 352 -26.75 -28.47 1.90
N PRO A 353 -27.06 -27.22 2.33
CA PRO A 353 -26.06 -26.29 2.88
C PRO A 353 -25.26 -26.81 4.07
N ASP A 354 -25.89 -27.54 4.98
CA ASP A 354 -25.27 -28.16 6.15
C ASP A 354 -24.25 -29.25 5.76
N GLU A 355 -24.58 -30.04 4.73
CA GLU A 355 -23.66 -31.06 4.21
C GLU A 355 -22.47 -30.43 3.47
N VAL A 356 -22.69 -29.35 2.73
CA VAL A 356 -21.62 -28.60 2.05
C VAL A 356 -20.64 -28.07 3.07
N LEU A 357 -21.10 -27.35 4.10
CA LEU A 357 -20.22 -26.80 5.13
C LEU A 357 -19.55 -27.91 5.96
N SER A 358 -20.28 -28.97 6.34
CA SER A 358 -19.71 -30.11 7.07
C SER A 358 -18.67 -30.86 6.26
N GLY A 359 -18.89 -31.03 4.94
CA GLY A 359 -17.93 -31.64 4.03
C GLY A 359 -16.67 -30.79 3.87
N THR A 360 -16.84 -29.48 3.71
CA THR A 360 -15.75 -28.51 3.61
C THR A 360 -14.95 -28.42 4.91
N ASN A 361 -15.62 -28.45 6.07
CA ASN A 361 -14.98 -28.49 7.37
C ASN A 361 -14.08 -29.73 7.55
N ARG A 362 -14.60 -30.91 7.22
CA ARG A 362 -13.80 -32.14 7.27
C ARG A 362 -12.58 -32.10 6.36
N LEU A 363 -12.75 -31.57 5.13
CA LEU A 363 -11.64 -31.39 4.20
C LEU A 363 -10.57 -30.46 4.77
N LEU A 364 -10.97 -29.32 5.33
CA LEU A 364 -10.01 -28.36 5.90
C LEU A 364 -9.23 -28.95 7.06
N ILE A 365 -9.90 -29.72 7.92
CA ILE A 365 -9.24 -30.43 9.03
C ILE A 365 -8.27 -31.51 8.51
N ASP A 366 -8.66 -32.27 7.47
CA ASP A 366 -7.83 -33.31 6.85
C ASP A 366 -6.59 -32.74 6.16
N LEU A 367 -6.72 -31.55 5.54
CA LEU A 367 -5.61 -30.84 4.93
C LEU A 367 -4.64 -30.24 5.96
N ASP A 368 -5.08 -30.03 7.19
CA ASP A 368 -4.32 -29.48 8.33
C ASP A 368 -3.37 -28.31 7.97
N PRO A 369 -3.87 -27.24 7.33
CA PRO A 369 -3.03 -26.11 6.95
C PRO A 369 -2.63 -25.22 8.14
N GLY A 370 -3.09 -25.54 9.36
CA GLY A 370 -2.94 -24.70 10.55
C GLY A 370 -3.78 -23.40 10.49
N GLN A 371 -4.79 -23.38 9.64
CA GLN A 371 -5.69 -22.24 9.42
C GLN A 371 -7.14 -22.66 9.59
N PHE A 372 -8.00 -21.71 9.91
CA PHE A 372 -9.44 -21.87 9.90
C PHE A 372 -10.08 -20.89 8.91
N ALA A 373 -11.34 -21.10 8.57
CA ALA A 373 -12.05 -20.24 7.63
C ALA A 373 -13.47 -19.97 8.06
N SER A 374 -13.94 -18.77 7.76
CA SER A 374 -15.37 -18.44 7.82
C SER A 374 -16.02 -18.73 6.48
N CYS A 375 -17.30 -19.14 6.47
CA CYS A 375 -18.03 -19.36 5.23
C CYS A 375 -19.54 -19.21 5.42
N CYS A 376 -20.18 -18.55 4.44
CA CYS A 376 -21.62 -18.51 4.30
C CYS A 376 -22.03 -19.15 2.97
N TYR A 377 -22.86 -20.18 3.03
CA TYR A 377 -23.33 -20.90 1.85
C TYR A 377 -24.86 -20.87 1.77
N LEU A 378 -25.36 -20.49 0.61
CA LEU A 378 -26.80 -20.40 0.33
C LEU A 378 -27.16 -21.21 -0.91
N ARG A 379 -28.30 -21.89 -0.82
CA ARG A 379 -28.95 -22.55 -1.96
C ARG A 379 -30.23 -21.78 -2.28
N LEU A 380 -30.26 -21.16 -3.45
CA LEU A 380 -31.43 -20.41 -3.96
C LEU A 380 -32.14 -21.24 -5.04
N ASP A 381 -33.44 -21.40 -4.88
CA ASP A 381 -34.35 -21.84 -5.95
C ASP A 381 -34.88 -20.61 -6.71
N PRO A 382 -34.49 -20.38 -7.97
CA PRO A 382 -34.90 -19.22 -8.71
C PRO A 382 -36.40 -19.20 -9.10
N ALA A 383 -37.05 -20.36 -9.12
CA ALA A 383 -38.46 -20.48 -9.47
C ALA A 383 -39.35 -19.99 -8.33
N THR A 384 -39.07 -20.45 -7.13
CA THR A 384 -39.89 -20.15 -5.94
C THR A 384 -39.34 -18.99 -5.11
N GLY A 385 -38.04 -18.64 -5.24
CA GLY A 385 -37.36 -17.70 -4.39
C GLY A 385 -36.94 -18.28 -3.04
N ARG A 386 -37.17 -19.58 -2.80
CA ARG A 386 -36.75 -20.22 -1.56
C ARG A 386 -35.21 -20.22 -1.45
N VAL A 387 -34.73 -19.73 -0.31
CA VAL A 387 -33.31 -19.75 0.04
C VAL A 387 -33.11 -20.62 1.28
N ARG A 388 -32.16 -21.53 1.22
CA ARG A 388 -31.66 -22.27 2.38
C ARG A 388 -30.24 -21.82 2.65
N ILE A 389 -29.96 -21.43 3.86
CA ILE A 389 -28.70 -20.77 4.27
C ILE A 389 -28.08 -21.54 5.43
N ALA A 390 -26.77 -21.74 5.40
CA ALA A 390 -25.97 -22.18 6.54
C ALA A 390 -24.71 -21.32 6.64
N ARG A 391 -24.21 -21.12 7.86
CA ARG A 391 -23.11 -20.21 8.17
C ARG A 391 -22.12 -20.84 9.14
N ALA A 392 -20.84 -20.76 8.84
CA ALA A 392 -19.71 -21.19 9.66
C ALA A 392 -18.87 -19.95 10.06
N GLY A 393 -19.18 -19.34 11.22
CA GLY A 393 -18.42 -18.19 11.75
C GLY A 393 -18.43 -16.91 10.91
N HIS A 394 -19.08 -16.88 9.74
CA HIS A 394 -19.07 -15.76 8.79
C HIS A 394 -20.05 -14.65 9.21
N PRO A 395 -19.84 -13.36 8.86
CA PRO A 395 -20.79 -12.28 9.11
C PRO A 395 -22.20 -12.59 8.56
N PRO A 396 -23.29 -12.15 9.27
CA PRO A 396 -24.65 -12.40 8.84
C PRO A 396 -24.99 -11.61 7.56
N PRO A 397 -25.71 -12.22 6.60
CA PRO A 397 -26.10 -11.51 5.39
C PRO A 397 -27.08 -10.36 5.64
N LEU A 398 -27.08 -9.36 4.75
CA LEU A 398 -28.07 -8.28 4.72
C LEU A 398 -29.14 -8.56 3.65
N LEU A 399 -30.37 -8.24 3.96
CA LEU A 399 -31.47 -8.27 3.01
C LEU A 399 -32.08 -6.88 2.89
N ARG A 400 -32.13 -6.35 1.68
CA ARG A 400 -32.89 -5.17 1.31
C ARG A 400 -34.19 -5.61 0.67
N ALA A 401 -35.29 -5.26 1.29
CA ALA A 401 -36.63 -5.51 0.76
C ALA A 401 -36.96 -4.56 -0.43
N PRO A 402 -37.97 -4.89 -1.28
CA PRO A 402 -38.36 -4.03 -2.38
C PRO A 402 -38.80 -2.62 -1.96
N ASP A 403 -39.33 -2.45 -0.74
CA ASP A 403 -39.69 -1.16 -0.12
C ASP A 403 -38.49 -0.30 0.28
N GLY A 404 -37.27 -0.83 0.14
CA GLY A 404 -36.03 -0.15 0.47
C GLY A 404 -35.50 -0.39 1.88
N ARG A 405 -36.27 -1.03 2.75
CA ARG A 405 -35.82 -1.35 4.11
C ARG A 405 -34.75 -2.43 4.09
N THR A 406 -33.71 -2.25 4.89
CA THR A 406 -32.65 -3.23 5.09
C THR A 406 -32.75 -3.88 6.46
N ARG A 407 -32.37 -5.13 6.54
CA ARG A 407 -32.25 -5.87 7.81
C ARG A 407 -31.11 -6.86 7.76
N VAL A 408 -30.49 -7.10 8.89
CA VAL A 408 -29.58 -8.23 9.10
C VAL A 408 -30.42 -9.51 9.16
N LEU A 409 -29.98 -10.55 8.45
CA LEU A 409 -30.64 -11.84 8.51
C LEU A 409 -30.18 -12.61 9.76
N GLU A 410 -31.11 -12.97 10.62
CA GLU A 410 -30.83 -13.82 11.77
C GLU A 410 -30.62 -15.28 11.29
N VAL A 411 -29.39 -15.61 11.00
CA VAL A 411 -28.97 -16.96 10.62
C VAL A 411 -28.10 -17.51 11.76
N PRO A 412 -28.54 -18.54 12.50
CA PRO A 412 -27.70 -19.18 13.48
C PRO A 412 -26.39 -19.66 12.84
N GLY A 413 -25.25 -19.24 13.40
CA GLY A 413 -23.94 -19.65 12.91
C GLY A 413 -23.46 -20.92 13.62
N GLY A 414 -22.72 -21.76 12.88
CA GLY A 414 -21.83 -22.78 13.46
C GLY A 414 -20.45 -22.22 13.74
N VAL A 415 -19.58 -23.01 14.35
CA VAL A 415 -18.15 -22.74 14.52
C VAL A 415 -17.50 -22.57 13.15
N VAL A 416 -16.45 -21.75 13.06
CA VAL A 416 -15.63 -21.62 11.84
C VAL A 416 -15.14 -22.99 11.35
N LEU A 417 -14.90 -23.10 10.06
CA LEU A 417 -14.37 -24.32 9.44
C LEU A 417 -12.92 -24.56 9.91
N GLY A 418 -12.57 -25.82 10.13
CA GLY A 418 -11.21 -26.24 10.48
C GLY A 418 -10.95 -26.42 11.98
N VAL A 419 -11.95 -26.16 12.86
CA VAL A 419 -11.77 -26.19 14.33
C VAL A 419 -12.33 -27.46 14.97
N ASP A 420 -13.58 -27.81 14.70
CA ASP A 420 -14.24 -28.97 15.31
C ASP A 420 -14.77 -29.93 14.23
N PRO A 421 -14.27 -31.19 14.14
CA PRO A 421 -14.74 -32.15 13.15
C PRO A 421 -16.22 -32.54 13.34
N ARG A 422 -16.80 -32.28 14.52
CA ARG A 422 -18.21 -32.55 14.83
C ARG A 422 -19.11 -31.33 14.72
N ALA A 423 -18.58 -30.19 14.24
CA ALA A 423 -19.34 -28.97 14.07
C ALA A 423 -20.61 -29.19 13.24
N ARG A 424 -21.69 -28.55 13.66
CA ARG A 424 -22.98 -28.57 12.96
C ARG A 424 -23.31 -27.16 12.45
N TYR A 425 -23.87 -27.10 11.25
CA TYR A 425 -24.21 -25.86 10.58
C TYR A 425 -25.72 -25.80 10.34
N PRO A 426 -26.49 -25.19 11.27
CA PRO A 426 -27.95 -25.15 11.17
C PRO A 426 -28.39 -24.47 9.86
N VAL A 427 -29.42 -25.04 9.23
CA VAL A 427 -29.98 -24.47 8.01
C VAL A 427 -31.20 -23.60 8.34
N THR A 428 -31.16 -22.34 7.89
CA THR A 428 -32.28 -21.41 7.98
C THR A 428 -32.92 -21.24 6.60
N GLY A 429 -34.26 -21.25 6.57
CA GLY A 429 -35.03 -20.99 5.35
C GLY A 429 -35.52 -19.55 5.32
N LEU A 430 -35.45 -18.93 4.14
CA LEU A 430 -36.11 -17.64 3.87
C LEU A 430 -36.60 -17.58 2.42
N GLU A 431 -37.41 -16.58 2.10
CA GLU A 431 -37.83 -16.30 0.73
C GLU A 431 -37.21 -15.01 0.22
N LEU A 432 -36.54 -15.10 -0.92
CA LEU A 432 -36.05 -13.95 -1.67
C LEU A 432 -37.17 -13.52 -2.65
N VAL A 433 -37.96 -12.57 -2.21
CA VAL A 433 -39.03 -12.00 -3.07
C VAL A 433 -38.39 -11.27 -4.27
N PRO A 434 -39.12 -11.12 -5.40
CA PRO A 434 -38.64 -10.35 -6.53
C PRO A 434 -38.20 -8.95 -6.14
N ASP A 435 -37.11 -8.47 -6.76
CA ASP A 435 -36.50 -7.15 -6.56
C ASP A 435 -35.92 -6.89 -5.16
N ALA A 436 -35.97 -7.86 -4.24
CA ALA A 436 -35.16 -7.82 -3.04
C ALA A 436 -33.68 -8.06 -3.35
N ILE A 437 -32.79 -7.43 -2.61
CA ILE A 437 -31.33 -7.60 -2.76
C ILE A 437 -30.80 -8.30 -1.53
N LEU A 438 -30.18 -9.45 -1.76
CA LEU A 438 -29.41 -10.17 -0.76
C LEU A 438 -27.94 -9.78 -0.90
N ALA A 439 -27.29 -9.38 0.19
CA ALA A 439 -25.90 -9.00 0.24
C ALA A 439 -25.12 -9.91 1.19
N LEU A 440 -24.08 -10.52 0.68
CA LEU A 440 -23.07 -11.30 1.38
C LEU A 440 -21.76 -10.51 1.33
N TYR A 441 -21.01 -10.43 2.41
CA TYR A 441 -19.81 -9.62 2.52
C TYR A 441 -18.85 -10.19 3.55
N THR A 442 -17.57 -9.95 3.35
CA THR A 442 -16.53 -10.28 4.34
C THR A 442 -16.32 -9.12 5.31
N ASP A 443 -15.69 -9.39 6.44
CA ASP A 443 -15.47 -8.44 7.53
C ASP A 443 -14.66 -7.21 7.10
N GLY A 444 -13.71 -7.35 6.19
CA GLY A 444 -12.95 -6.21 5.65
C GLY A 444 -13.80 -5.09 5.01
N LEU A 445 -15.08 -5.34 4.71
CA LEU A 445 -16.02 -4.30 4.26
C LEU A 445 -16.64 -3.52 5.42
N VAL A 446 -16.76 -4.12 6.60
CA VAL A 446 -17.49 -3.59 7.76
C VAL A 446 -16.57 -3.33 8.96
N GLU A 447 -15.47 -4.04 9.08
CA GLU A 447 -14.50 -3.86 10.17
C GLU A 447 -13.69 -2.58 9.98
N ARG A 448 -13.49 -1.87 11.07
CA ARG A 448 -12.63 -0.68 11.15
C ARG A 448 -11.71 -0.79 12.34
N PRO A 449 -10.44 -0.39 12.24
CA PRO A 449 -9.52 -0.41 13.36
C PRO A 449 -10.10 0.32 14.59
N GLY A 450 -10.32 -0.43 15.71
CA GLY A 450 -10.86 0.11 16.94
C GLY A 450 -12.37 0.39 16.95
N GLY A 451 -13.10 0.00 15.91
CA GLY A 451 -14.56 0.11 15.81
C GLY A 451 -15.28 -1.19 16.18
N ASP A 452 -16.58 -1.08 16.44
CA ASP A 452 -17.46 -2.23 16.61
C ASP A 452 -17.92 -2.74 15.23
N ILE A 453 -17.84 -4.04 15.00
CA ILE A 453 -18.28 -4.67 13.76
C ILE A 453 -19.79 -4.47 13.52
N ASP A 454 -20.59 -4.43 14.57
CA ASP A 454 -22.04 -4.22 14.48
C ASP A 454 -22.37 -2.82 13.94
N ASP A 455 -21.60 -1.80 14.32
CA ASP A 455 -21.71 -0.44 13.74
C ASP A 455 -21.37 -0.44 12.25
N GLY A 456 -20.35 -1.19 11.84
CA GLY A 456 -19.98 -1.37 10.44
C GLY A 456 -21.08 -2.08 9.63
N ILE A 457 -21.68 -3.12 10.18
CA ILE A 457 -22.80 -3.84 9.57
C ILE A 457 -24.03 -2.91 9.43
N ALA A 458 -24.34 -2.12 10.45
CA ALA A 458 -25.42 -1.15 10.40
C ALA A 458 -25.17 -0.08 9.32
N ALA A 459 -23.94 0.44 9.21
CA ALA A 459 -23.54 1.40 8.19
C ALA A 459 -23.65 0.81 6.76
N LEU A 460 -23.23 -0.45 6.56
CA LEU A 460 -23.40 -1.14 5.29
C LEU A 460 -24.88 -1.33 4.94
N GLY A 461 -25.71 -1.66 5.94
CA GLY A 461 -27.17 -1.75 5.79
C GLY A 461 -27.79 -0.43 5.33
N ALA A 462 -27.42 0.69 5.94
CA ALA A 462 -27.86 2.02 5.54
C ALA A 462 -27.42 2.36 4.11
N ALA A 463 -26.16 2.09 3.76
CA ALA A 463 -25.64 2.29 2.41
C ALA A 463 -26.37 1.43 1.36
N LEU A 464 -26.74 0.18 1.69
CA LEU A 464 -27.51 -0.70 0.82
C LEU A 464 -28.94 -0.18 0.60
N ALA A 465 -29.59 0.39 1.63
CA ALA A 465 -30.90 1.03 1.49
C ALA A 465 -30.85 2.19 0.49
N GLU A 466 -29.88 3.10 0.65
CA GLU A 466 -29.67 4.27 -0.21
C GLU A 466 -29.28 3.88 -1.64
N ALA A 467 -28.36 2.93 -1.77
CA ALA A 467 -27.83 2.50 -3.07
C ALA A 467 -28.93 1.94 -4.00
N GLY A 468 -29.94 1.29 -3.44
CA GLY A 468 -31.09 0.77 -4.21
C GLY A 468 -32.14 1.83 -4.56
N ALA A 469 -32.15 2.97 -3.86
CA ALA A 469 -33.18 4.03 -3.99
C ALA A 469 -32.80 5.16 -4.98
N ALA A 470 -31.53 5.29 -5.38
CA ALA A 470 -31.03 6.45 -6.12
C ALA A 470 -31.75 6.66 -7.47
N PRO A 471 -32.45 7.78 -7.69
CA PRO A 471 -32.97 8.17 -8.99
C PRO A 471 -31.82 8.71 -9.84
N GLY A 472 -31.47 8.05 -10.91
CA GLY A 472 -30.47 8.57 -11.83
C GLY A 472 -29.89 7.51 -12.76
N ARG A 473 -29.35 7.93 -13.86
CA ARG A 473 -28.68 7.21 -14.97
C ARG A 473 -28.94 5.69 -15.03
N ARG A 474 -29.34 5.16 -16.16
CA ARG A 474 -29.64 3.72 -16.37
C ARG A 474 -28.60 2.75 -15.78
N GLY A 475 -27.31 3.12 -15.68
CA GLY A 475 -26.25 2.30 -15.07
C GLY A 475 -26.28 2.21 -13.54
N ALA A 476 -26.90 3.17 -12.83
CA ALA A 476 -26.98 3.20 -11.37
C ALA A 476 -28.05 2.26 -10.78
N ARG A 477 -28.97 1.78 -11.61
CA ARG A 477 -30.04 0.84 -11.22
C ARG A 477 -29.66 -0.64 -11.39
N THR A 478 -28.50 -0.95 -11.93
CA THR A 478 -28.02 -2.32 -12.07
C THR A 478 -27.45 -2.81 -10.73
N LEU A 479 -27.56 -4.10 -10.45
CA LEU A 479 -26.97 -4.71 -9.27
C LEU A 479 -25.45 -4.46 -9.20
N THR A 480 -24.80 -4.43 -10.37
CA THR A 480 -23.39 -4.03 -10.52
C THR A 480 -23.14 -2.61 -10.01
N GLY A 481 -24.01 -1.65 -10.34
CA GLY A 481 -23.88 -0.27 -9.85
C GLY A 481 -24.12 -0.14 -8.33
N VAL A 482 -24.97 -0.99 -7.76
CA VAL A 482 -25.14 -1.09 -6.30
C VAL A 482 -23.84 -1.61 -5.66
N ALA A 483 -23.27 -2.69 -6.19
CA ALA A 483 -22.01 -3.25 -5.70
C ALA A 483 -20.86 -2.22 -5.77
N ASP A 484 -20.78 -1.44 -6.86
CA ASP A 484 -19.77 -0.38 -7.02
C ASP A 484 -19.90 0.72 -5.97
N ARG A 485 -21.12 1.14 -5.63
CA ARG A 485 -21.36 2.14 -4.58
C ARG A 485 -20.99 1.62 -3.19
N LEU A 486 -21.40 0.40 -2.85
CA LEU A 486 -21.09 -0.20 -1.55
C LEU A 486 -19.60 -0.36 -1.33
N THR A 487 -18.84 -0.62 -2.39
CA THR A 487 -17.37 -0.76 -2.29
C THR A 487 -16.61 0.54 -2.53
N ALA A 488 -17.28 1.66 -2.85
CA ALA A 488 -16.61 2.92 -3.21
C ALA A 488 -15.74 3.47 -2.07
N MET A 489 -16.23 3.46 -0.84
CA MET A 489 -15.46 3.93 0.33
C MET A 489 -14.20 3.07 0.54
N ALA A 490 -14.34 1.75 0.45
CA ALA A 490 -13.21 0.84 0.58
C ALA A 490 -12.19 1.00 -0.57
N ARG A 491 -12.63 1.36 -1.79
CA ARG A 491 -11.74 1.62 -2.94
C ARG A 491 -10.85 2.84 -2.74
N HIS A 492 -11.35 3.87 -2.06
CA HIS A 492 -10.63 5.14 -1.86
C HIS A 492 -9.87 5.18 -0.53
N ALA A 493 -9.99 4.17 0.32
CA ALA A 493 -9.18 4.06 1.52
C ALA A 493 -7.70 3.89 1.15
N THR A 494 -6.86 4.77 1.68
CA THR A 494 -5.39 4.72 1.50
C THR A 494 -4.76 3.57 2.28
N ASP A 495 -5.41 3.15 3.35
CA ASP A 495 -5.02 2.03 4.20
C ASP A 495 -6.22 1.10 4.40
N ARG A 496 -6.14 -0.07 3.79
CA ARG A 496 -7.12 -1.15 3.92
C ARG A 496 -6.39 -2.35 4.49
N PRO A 497 -6.61 -2.65 5.78
CA PRO A 497 -5.87 -3.71 6.46
C PRO A 497 -6.21 -5.10 5.93
N ASP A 498 -7.42 -5.30 5.42
CA ASP A 498 -7.90 -6.59 4.96
C ASP A 498 -8.52 -6.53 3.56
N ASP A 499 -8.70 -7.71 2.98
CA ASP A 499 -9.41 -7.88 1.72
C ASP A 499 -10.91 -7.61 1.90
N VAL A 500 -11.56 -7.33 0.79
CA VAL A 500 -13.00 -7.10 0.76
C VAL A 500 -13.62 -7.95 -0.33
N ALA A 501 -14.50 -8.84 0.04
CA ALA A 501 -15.38 -9.53 -0.88
C ALA A 501 -16.84 -9.11 -0.65
N LEU A 502 -17.56 -8.90 -1.74
CA LEU A 502 -18.99 -8.58 -1.75
C LEU A 502 -19.67 -9.38 -2.86
N LEU A 503 -20.74 -10.08 -2.50
CA LEU A 503 -21.60 -10.78 -3.45
C LEU A 503 -23.06 -10.35 -3.25
N LEU A 504 -23.65 -9.77 -4.28
CA LEU A 504 -25.06 -9.39 -4.33
C LEU A 504 -25.85 -10.34 -5.19
N ALA A 505 -27.09 -10.62 -4.81
CA ALA A 505 -28.04 -11.37 -5.61
C ALA A 505 -29.45 -10.75 -5.52
N THR A 506 -30.17 -10.74 -6.64
CA THR A 506 -31.58 -10.35 -6.70
C THR A 506 -32.35 -11.26 -7.65
N ARG A 507 -33.57 -11.57 -7.29
CA ARG A 507 -34.52 -12.31 -8.17
C ARG A 507 -35.27 -11.30 -9.02
N ARG A 508 -35.30 -11.56 -10.34
CA ARG A 508 -36.02 -10.73 -11.28
C ARG A 508 -37.51 -11.09 -11.26
N SER A 509 -38.38 -10.09 -11.29
CA SER A 509 -39.80 -10.28 -11.50
C SER A 509 -40.02 -10.96 -12.85
N GLY A 510 -40.67 -12.12 -12.87
CA GLY A 510 -41.05 -12.81 -14.10
C GLY A 510 -42.17 -12.02 -14.85
N ALA A 511 -42.24 -12.17 -16.16
CA ALA A 511 -43.36 -11.60 -16.93
C ALA A 511 -44.75 -12.15 -16.48
N ALA A 512 -44.76 -13.29 -15.78
CA ALA A 512 -45.97 -13.94 -15.25
C ALA A 512 -46.45 -13.32 -13.89
N ASP A 513 -45.60 -12.58 -13.17
CA ASP A 513 -45.97 -11.97 -11.87
C ASP A 513 -46.61 -10.56 -12.03
N ARG A 514 -46.88 -10.12 -13.26
CA ARG A 514 -47.49 -8.82 -13.61
C ARG A 514 -48.88 -8.92 -14.14
N GLY A 515 -49.62 -9.96 -13.76
CA GLY A 515 -51.03 -10.17 -14.10
C GLY A 515 -51.93 -9.96 -12.88
#